data_2fb1a41105f83f5b46837080d16aac35
#
_entry.id   2fb1a41105f83f5b46837080d16aac35
#
_cell.length_a   1.000
_cell.length_b   1.000
_cell.length_c   1.000
_cell.angle_alpha   90.00
_cell.angle_beta   90.00
_cell.angle_gamma   90.00
#
_symmetry.space_group_name_H-M   'P 1'
#
loop_
_entity.id
_entity.type
_entity.pdbx_description
1 polymer ?
#
loop_
_entity_poly.entity_id
_entity_poly.type
_entity_poly.pdbx_seq_one_letter_code
_entity_poly.pdbx_strand_id
1 'polypeptide(L)' 'MSELRAEMVGTVHGLAVSVGARVAEGDTVLVLESMKMEIPVLAEASGTVTSLPVAVGTVVQEGDVLAVLSP' A
#
# COMPACT_ATOMS: atom_id res chain seq x y z
N MET A 1 2.07 -15.46 1.68
CA MET A 1 1.95 -14.04 2.05
C MET A 1 2.68 -13.19 1.05
N SER A 2 2.13 -12.06 0.70
CA SER A 2 2.83 -11.11 -0.15
C SER A 2 2.92 -9.76 0.55
N GLU A 3 4.07 -9.11 0.35
CA GLU A 3 4.32 -7.78 0.87
C GLU A 3 4.29 -6.78 -0.26
N LEU A 4 3.53 -5.71 -0.09
CA LEU A 4 3.57 -4.59 -1.00
C LEU A 4 4.60 -3.61 -0.45
N ARG A 5 5.60 -3.29 -1.27
CA ARG A 5 6.68 -2.39 -0.88
C ARG A 5 6.65 -1.13 -1.72
N ALA A 6 7.12 -0.04 -1.15
CA ALA A 6 7.25 1.20 -1.89
C ALA A 6 8.31 1.04 -2.97
N GLU A 7 8.00 1.53 -4.17
CA GLU A 7 8.94 1.50 -5.29
C GLU A 7 9.70 2.81 -5.40
N MET A 8 9.34 3.80 -4.59
CA MET A 8 9.94 5.12 -4.62
C MET A 8 9.72 5.82 -3.29
N VAL A 9 10.49 6.88 -3.06
CA VAL A 9 10.28 7.77 -1.91
C VAL A 9 8.97 8.53 -2.12
N GLY A 10 8.17 8.63 -1.08
CA GLY A 10 6.93 9.37 -1.15
C GLY A 10 6.27 9.49 0.22
N THR A 11 5.11 10.11 0.24
CA THR A 11 4.31 10.27 1.45
C THR A 11 2.98 9.55 1.24
N VAL A 12 2.50 8.85 2.25
CA VAL A 12 1.21 8.18 2.16
C VAL A 12 0.12 9.27 2.11
N HIS A 13 -0.56 9.35 0.96
CA HIS A 13 -1.60 10.34 0.71
C HIS A 13 -2.96 9.86 1.22
N GLY A 14 -3.24 8.59 1.06
CA GLY A 14 -4.49 8.00 1.52
C GLY A 14 -4.40 6.48 1.57
N LEU A 15 -5.24 5.89 2.44
CA LEU A 15 -5.39 4.45 2.56
C LEU A 15 -6.74 4.09 1.96
N ALA A 16 -6.76 3.16 1.00
CA ALA A 16 -7.99 2.73 0.34
C ALA A 16 -8.61 1.51 1.03
N VAL A 17 -7.85 0.84 1.89
CA VAL A 17 -8.28 -0.38 2.58
C VAL A 17 -7.87 -0.31 4.04
N SER A 18 -8.38 -1.24 4.83
CA SER A 18 -8.00 -1.40 6.24
C SER A 18 -7.63 -2.84 6.50
N VAL A 19 -6.96 -3.09 7.64
CA VAL A 19 -6.63 -4.45 8.07
C VAL A 19 -7.93 -5.25 8.16
N GLY A 20 -7.90 -6.44 7.59
CA GLY A 20 -9.06 -7.33 7.49
C GLY A 20 -9.81 -7.24 6.17
N ALA A 21 -9.52 -6.24 5.34
CA ALA A 21 -10.18 -6.10 4.05
C ALA A 21 -9.71 -7.17 3.08
N ARG A 22 -10.63 -7.65 2.25
CA ARG A 22 -10.32 -8.56 1.16
C ARG A 22 -10.09 -7.74 -0.11
N VAL A 23 -9.00 -8.01 -0.81
CA VAL A 23 -8.66 -7.32 -2.05
C VAL A 23 -8.44 -8.32 -3.17
N ALA A 24 -8.69 -7.89 -4.38
CA ALA A 24 -8.38 -8.64 -5.59
C ALA A 24 -7.14 -8.03 -6.24
N GLU A 25 -6.46 -8.82 -7.05
CA GLU A 25 -5.35 -8.33 -7.85
C GLU A 25 -5.78 -7.10 -8.65
N GLY A 26 -4.99 -6.04 -8.59
CA GLY A 26 -5.28 -4.79 -9.28
C GLY A 26 -6.07 -3.77 -8.46
N ASP A 27 -6.59 -4.16 -7.30
CA ASP A 27 -7.29 -3.20 -6.43
C ASP A 27 -6.29 -2.21 -5.84
N THR A 28 -6.71 -0.95 -5.69
CA THR A 28 -5.89 0.06 -5.02
C THR A 28 -5.87 -0.20 -3.53
N VAL A 29 -4.67 -0.32 -2.96
CA VAL A 29 -4.47 -0.52 -1.53
C VAL A 29 -4.25 0.81 -0.82
N LEU A 30 -3.41 1.64 -1.38
CA LEU A 30 -3.17 2.98 -0.87
C LEU A 30 -2.65 3.87 -2.00
N VAL A 31 -2.53 5.16 -1.72
CA VAL A 31 -2.02 6.13 -2.68
C VAL A 31 -0.83 6.83 -2.04
N LEU A 32 0.27 6.88 -2.78
CA LEU A 32 1.44 7.66 -2.40
C LEU A 32 1.46 8.97 -3.17
N GLU A 33 1.96 10.01 -2.53
CA GLU A 33 2.24 11.28 -3.20
C GLU A 33 3.75 11.42 -3.35
N SER A 34 4.19 11.64 -4.59
CA SER A 34 5.60 11.87 -4.90
C SER A 34 5.67 12.90 -6.01
N MET A 35 6.48 13.94 -5.82
CA MET A 35 6.67 15.00 -6.82
C MET A 35 5.34 15.60 -7.27
N LYS A 36 4.42 15.83 -6.31
CA LYS A 36 3.08 16.40 -6.55
C LYS A 36 2.18 15.52 -7.43
N MET A 37 2.51 14.24 -7.56
CA MET A 37 1.68 13.27 -8.27
C MET A 37 1.16 12.25 -7.28
N GLU A 38 -0.09 11.82 -7.48
CA GLU A 38 -0.71 10.75 -6.71
C GLU A 38 -0.49 9.45 -7.45
N ILE A 39 0.13 8.49 -6.78
CA ILE A 39 0.52 7.23 -7.39
C ILE A 39 -0.17 6.10 -6.62
N PRO A 40 -1.12 5.38 -7.25
CA PRO A 40 -1.80 4.28 -6.58
C PRO A 40 -0.85 3.09 -6.43
N VAL A 41 -0.93 2.44 -5.27
CA VAL A 41 -0.23 1.18 -5.02
C VAL A 41 -1.29 0.08 -5.13
N LEU A 42 -1.11 -0.82 -6.07
CA LEU A 42 -2.10 -1.84 -6.40
C LEU A 42 -1.71 -3.17 -5.78
N ALA A 43 -2.70 -3.96 -5.40
CA ALA A 43 -2.49 -5.32 -4.95
C ALA A 43 -1.94 -6.14 -6.12
N GLU A 44 -0.87 -6.90 -5.87
CA GLU A 44 -0.25 -7.75 -6.88
C GLU A 44 -0.89 -9.13 -6.94
N ALA A 45 -1.68 -9.47 -5.92
CA ALA A 45 -2.38 -10.74 -5.83
C ALA A 45 -3.63 -10.55 -4.97
N SER A 46 -4.58 -11.45 -5.11
CA SER A 46 -5.77 -11.45 -4.24
C SER A 46 -5.39 -11.92 -2.85
N GLY A 47 -6.02 -11.37 -1.84
CA GLY A 47 -5.76 -11.76 -0.47
C GLY A 47 -6.46 -10.88 0.53
N THR A 48 -6.17 -11.13 1.81
CA THR A 48 -6.69 -10.35 2.92
C THR A 48 -5.56 -9.48 3.49
N VAL A 49 -5.84 -8.21 3.73
CA VAL A 49 -4.85 -7.30 4.32
C VAL A 49 -4.67 -7.70 5.79
N THR A 50 -3.47 -8.18 6.13
CA THR A 50 -3.15 -8.61 7.49
C THR A 50 -2.32 -7.58 8.25
N SER A 51 -1.65 -6.68 7.53
CA SER A 51 -0.86 -5.63 8.17
C SER A 51 -0.81 -4.41 7.25
N LEU A 52 -0.89 -3.24 7.86
CA LEU A 52 -0.84 -1.96 7.16
C LEU A 52 0.01 -1.02 8.03
N PRO A 53 1.34 -1.19 8.00
CA PRO A 53 2.24 -0.52 8.95
C PRO A 53 2.50 0.95 8.66
N VAL A 54 1.66 1.59 7.86
CA VAL A 54 1.79 2.99 7.53
C VAL A 54 0.47 3.71 7.77
N ALA A 55 0.55 5.03 7.94
CA ALA A 55 -0.61 5.89 8.14
C ALA A 55 -0.53 7.05 7.15
N VAL A 56 -1.65 7.72 6.93
CA VAL A 56 -1.66 8.94 6.11
C VAL A 56 -0.66 9.93 6.70
N GLY A 57 0.21 10.47 5.86
CA GLY A 57 1.27 11.39 6.26
C GLY A 57 2.61 10.73 6.52
N THR A 58 2.67 9.38 6.57
CA THR A 58 3.94 8.69 6.76
C THR A 58 4.82 8.85 5.52
N VAL A 59 6.08 9.23 5.73
CA VAL A 59 7.08 9.27 4.66
C VAL A 59 7.68 7.89 4.53
N VAL A 60 7.72 7.37 3.32
CA VAL A 60 8.27 6.03 3.05
C VAL A 60 9.44 6.12 2.08
N GLN A 61 10.34 5.15 2.19
CA GLN A 61 11.50 5.01 1.33
C GLN A 61 11.30 3.81 0.42
N GLU A 62 12.03 3.76 -0.67
CA GLU A 62 12.02 2.59 -1.54
C GLU A 62 12.32 1.34 -0.72
N GLY A 63 11.51 0.31 -0.89
CA GLY A 63 11.66 -0.96 -0.18
C GLY A 63 10.89 -1.07 1.12
N ASP A 64 10.35 0.04 1.65
CA ASP A 64 9.55 -0.01 2.88
C ASP A 64 8.27 -0.82 2.63
N VAL A 65 7.89 -1.64 3.61
CA VAL A 65 6.66 -2.42 3.55
C VAL A 65 5.47 -1.51 3.75
N LEU A 66 4.53 -1.53 2.82
CA LEU A 66 3.31 -0.72 2.86
C LEU A 66 2.12 -1.54 3.35
N ALA A 67 2.06 -2.80 2.97
CA ALA A 67 0.96 -3.68 3.35
C ALA A 67 1.42 -5.13 3.24
N VAL A 68 0.79 -6.00 4.01
CA VAL A 68 1.00 -7.44 3.92
C VAL A 68 -0.34 -8.08 3.61
N LEU A 69 -0.35 -8.94 2.59
CA LEU A 69 -1.54 -9.67 2.17
C LEU A 69 -1.35 -11.15 2.43
N SER A 70 -2.40 -11.78 2.95
CA SER A 70 -2.46 -13.23 3.14
C SER A 70 -3.47 -13.80 2.15
N PRO A 71 -3.17 -14.96 1.52
CA PRO A 71 -4.09 -15.56 0.54
C PRO A 71 -5.45 -15.91 1.14
#